data_c7a7d9fbd8fb2eec4c8c6ab48ce37342
#
_entry.id   c7a7d9fbd8fb2eec4c8c6ab48ce37342
#
_cell.length_a   1.000
_cell.length_b   1.000
_cell.length_c   1.000
_cell.angle_alpha   90.00
_cell.angle_beta   90.00
_cell.angle_gamma   90.00
#
_symmetry.space_group_name_H-M   'P 1'
#
loop_
_entity.id
_entity.type
_entity.pdbx_description
1 polymer ?
#
loop_
_entity_poly.entity_id
_entity_poly.type
_entity_poly.pdbx_seq_one_letter_code
_entity_poly.pdbx_strand_id
1 'polypeptide(L)'
;MEEERKPLESRNFIDAFIEEDIAPGGQFEGLKVHTRFPPEPNGYLHIGHCKALTIDFGTAEKFGGLCNLRMDDTNPTKEDTEYVDAIQADIHWLGFDWGDRFFYGSDYFDEDYRQAVGLIKKGLAYVCELTPEQFKEYRGDLNTPAVSPYRDRPIEESLDLFARMRAGEFEDNRYTLRAKIDLAS
;
A
#
# COMPACT_ATOMS: atom_id res chain seq x y z
N MET A 1 39.85 -13.16 -35.96
CA MET A 1 39.64 -12.59 -34.62
C MET A 1 38.20 -12.92 -34.19
N GLU A 2 38.04 -13.95 -33.36
CA GLU A 2 36.74 -14.26 -32.76
C GLU A 2 36.49 -13.23 -31.69
N GLU A 3 35.46 -12.41 -31.86
CA GLU A 3 34.93 -11.57 -30.77
C GLU A 3 34.36 -12.51 -29.70
N GLU A 4 35.02 -12.58 -28.56
CA GLU A 4 34.47 -13.19 -27.34
C GLU A 4 33.16 -12.50 -27.01
N ARG A 5 32.05 -13.16 -27.32
CA ARG A 5 30.74 -12.73 -26.85
C ARG A 5 30.75 -12.83 -25.32
N LYS A 6 30.84 -11.67 -24.63
CA LYS A 6 30.57 -11.60 -23.20
C LYS A 6 29.22 -12.25 -22.91
N PRO A 7 29.14 -13.15 -21.92
CA PRO A 7 27.85 -13.70 -21.53
C PRO A 7 26.92 -12.55 -21.19
N LEU A 8 25.71 -12.58 -21.72
CA LEU A 8 24.62 -11.67 -21.32
C LEU A 8 24.34 -11.93 -19.84
N GLU A 9 24.85 -11.08 -18.96
CA GLU A 9 24.45 -11.09 -17.57
C GLU A 9 22.96 -10.78 -17.52
N SER A 10 22.17 -11.76 -17.09
CA SER A 10 20.75 -11.57 -16.80
C SER A 10 20.62 -10.57 -15.65
N ARG A 11 20.37 -9.31 -15.95
CA ARG A 11 20.15 -8.27 -14.94
C ARG A 11 18.69 -8.28 -14.52
N ASN A 12 18.44 -8.22 -13.22
CA ASN A 12 17.13 -7.94 -12.68
C ASN A 12 16.72 -6.50 -13.09
N PHE A 13 15.55 -6.35 -13.69
CA PHE A 13 15.08 -5.03 -14.18
C PHE A 13 14.90 -4.00 -13.03
N ILE A 14 14.53 -4.45 -11.81
CA ILE A 14 14.41 -3.59 -10.63
C ILE A 14 15.78 -2.98 -10.32
N ASP A 15 16.82 -3.80 -10.28
CA ASP A 15 18.17 -3.34 -10.02
C ASP A 15 18.65 -2.36 -11.09
N ALA A 16 18.34 -2.65 -12.36
CA ALA A 16 18.74 -1.79 -13.48
C ALA A 16 18.09 -0.39 -13.38
N PHE A 17 16.80 -0.32 -13.03
CA PHE A 17 16.11 0.96 -12.82
C PHE A 17 16.67 1.72 -11.62
N ILE A 18 16.91 1.03 -10.50
CA ILE A 18 17.49 1.67 -9.32
C ILE A 18 18.89 2.22 -9.64
N GLU A 19 19.75 1.44 -10.32
CA GLU A 19 21.09 1.87 -10.72
C GLU A 19 21.06 3.12 -11.60
N GLU A 20 20.11 3.19 -12.55
CA GLU A 20 19.90 4.37 -13.41
C GLU A 20 19.43 5.58 -12.62
N ASP A 21 18.44 5.38 -11.75
CA ASP A 21 17.79 6.44 -10.99
C ASP A 21 18.71 7.11 -9.96
N ILE A 22 19.59 6.33 -9.28
CA ILE A 22 20.51 6.85 -8.27
C ILE A 22 21.88 7.25 -8.81
N ALA A 23 22.18 6.95 -10.10
CA ALA A 23 23.42 7.32 -10.73
C ALA A 23 23.59 8.85 -10.81
N PRO A 24 24.84 9.36 -10.99
CA PRO A 24 25.07 10.77 -11.23
C PRO A 24 24.24 11.30 -12.41
N GLY A 25 23.41 12.31 -12.18
CA GLY A 25 22.45 12.86 -13.14
C GLY A 25 21.12 12.10 -13.24
N GLY A 26 20.93 11.03 -12.48
CA GLY A 26 19.65 10.30 -12.37
C GLY A 26 18.60 11.07 -11.56
N GLN A 27 17.33 10.67 -11.71
CA GLN A 27 16.19 11.35 -11.07
C GLN A 27 16.29 11.38 -9.55
N PHE A 28 16.91 10.37 -8.94
CA PHE A 28 17.03 10.18 -7.50
C PHE A 28 18.50 10.14 -7.05
N GLU A 29 19.38 10.86 -7.76
CA GLU A 29 20.81 10.98 -7.39
C GLU A 29 20.99 11.33 -5.92
N GLY A 30 21.79 10.55 -5.20
CA GLY A 30 22.12 10.76 -3.80
C GLY A 30 21.04 10.33 -2.81
N LEU A 31 19.89 9.85 -3.26
CA LEU A 31 18.89 9.28 -2.37
C LEU A 31 19.25 7.84 -1.98
N LYS A 32 18.96 7.50 -0.74
CA LYS A 32 19.15 6.16 -0.21
C LYS A 32 17.97 5.28 -0.61
N VAL A 33 18.23 4.11 -1.17
CA VAL A 33 17.19 3.13 -1.49
C VAL A 33 16.44 2.75 -0.23
N HIS A 34 15.12 2.78 -0.28
CA HIS A 34 14.26 2.47 0.85
C HIS A 34 13.09 1.61 0.38
N THR A 35 13.04 0.39 0.85
CA THR A 35 12.02 -0.59 0.53
C THR A 35 11.11 -0.85 1.73
N ARG A 36 10.06 -1.62 1.54
CA ARG A 36 9.12 -2.00 2.59
C ARG A 36 8.51 -3.36 2.29
N PHE A 37 8.57 -4.25 3.28
CA PHE A 37 7.77 -5.48 3.30
C PHE A 37 6.54 -5.26 4.18
N PRO A 38 5.31 -5.25 3.61
CA PRO A 38 4.07 -4.96 4.31
C PRO A 38 3.18 -6.21 4.45
N PRO A 39 3.51 -7.20 5.29
CA PRO A 39 2.66 -8.37 5.45
C PRO A 39 1.37 -8.03 6.20
N GLU A 40 0.24 -8.66 5.82
CA GLU A 40 -0.98 -8.67 6.60
C GLU A 40 -0.88 -9.80 7.64
N PRO A 41 -1.02 -9.51 8.97
CA PRO A 41 -0.83 -10.52 10.03
C PRO A 41 -2.09 -11.40 10.22
N ASN A 42 -2.56 -12.03 9.14
CA ASN A 42 -3.75 -12.88 9.08
C ASN A 42 -3.41 -14.36 8.81
N GLY A 43 -2.13 -14.72 8.81
CA GLY A 43 -1.64 -16.08 8.58
C GLY A 43 -0.12 -16.16 8.58
N TYR A 44 0.39 -17.39 8.52
CA TYR A 44 1.83 -17.66 8.41
C TYR A 44 2.38 -17.34 7.03
N LEU A 45 3.67 -17.01 6.97
CA LEU A 45 4.36 -16.79 5.70
C LEU A 45 4.46 -18.09 4.90
N HIS A 46 4.52 -17.96 3.59
CA HIS A 46 4.73 -19.07 2.66
C HIS A 46 5.79 -18.68 1.61
N ILE A 47 6.16 -19.62 0.73
CA ILE A 47 7.22 -19.44 -0.26
C ILE A 47 7.05 -18.19 -1.15
N GLY A 48 5.82 -17.76 -1.40
CA GLY A 48 5.54 -16.51 -2.12
C GLY A 48 6.05 -15.28 -1.36
N HIS A 49 5.90 -15.27 -0.03
CA HIS A 49 6.42 -14.21 0.82
C HIS A 49 7.95 -14.21 0.85
N CYS A 50 8.61 -15.40 0.84
CA CYS A 50 10.06 -15.49 0.76
C CYS A 50 10.60 -14.80 -0.51
N LYS A 51 9.89 -14.93 -1.63
CA LYS A 51 10.26 -14.22 -2.87
C LYS A 51 10.16 -12.71 -2.71
N ALA A 52 9.07 -12.21 -2.10
CA ALA A 52 8.91 -10.78 -1.84
C ALA A 52 9.98 -10.25 -0.87
N LEU A 53 10.25 -10.97 0.23
CA LEU A 53 11.30 -10.64 1.18
C LEU A 53 12.67 -10.53 0.52
N THR A 54 13.00 -11.48 -0.37
CA THR A 54 14.27 -11.45 -1.12
C THR A 54 14.35 -10.21 -2.03
N ILE A 55 13.24 -9.77 -2.61
CA ILE A 55 13.21 -8.54 -3.40
C ILE A 55 13.35 -7.32 -2.48
N ASP A 56 12.53 -7.22 -1.43
CA ASP A 56 12.47 -6.01 -0.62
C ASP A 56 13.73 -5.83 0.23
N PHE A 57 14.09 -6.82 1.06
CA PHE A 57 15.27 -6.76 1.89
C PHE A 57 16.57 -6.90 1.08
N GLY A 58 16.61 -7.83 0.12
CA GLY A 58 17.79 -8.04 -0.72
C GLY A 58 18.13 -6.81 -1.57
N THR A 59 17.13 -6.10 -2.11
CA THR A 59 17.36 -4.82 -2.80
C THR A 59 17.93 -3.78 -1.83
N ALA A 60 17.36 -3.64 -0.65
CA ALA A 60 17.88 -2.71 0.36
C ALA A 60 19.34 -3.04 0.72
N GLU A 61 19.67 -4.29 0.99
CA GLU A 61 21.04 -4.74 1.28
C GLU A 61 21.99 -4.45 0.13
N LYS A 62 21.62 -4.82 -1.10
CA LYS A 62 22.43 -4.63 -2.30
C LYS A 62 22.85 -3.18 -2.51
N PHE A 63 21.95 -2.24 -2.27
CA PHE A 63 22.18 -0.80 -2.48
C PHE A 63 22.57 -0.05 -1.19
N GLY A 64 22.89 -0.76 -0.09
CA GLY A 64 23.20 -0.13 1.20
C GLY A 64 22.04 0.72 1.73
N GLY A 65 20.83 0.32 1.38
CA GLY A 65 19.58 0.99 1.67
C GLY A 65 18.98 0.65 3.03
N LEU A 66 17.67 0.82 3.14
CA LEU A 66 16.87 0.51 4.31
C LEU A 66 15.64 -0.30 3.87
N CYS A 67 15.18 -1.23 4.72
CA CYS A 67 13.90 -1.89 4.54
C CYS A 67 13.05 -1.73 5.80
N ASN A 68 11.80 -1.30 5.65
CA ASN A 68 10.84 -1.28 6.75
C ASN A 68 10.04 -2.58 6.79
N LEU A 69 9.85 -3.13 7.97
CA LEU A 69 8.80 -4.11 8.23
C LEU A 69 7.57 -3.37 8.74
N ARG A 70 6.48 -3.35 7.97
CA ARG A 70 5.25 -2.70 8.39
C ARG A 70 4.10 -3.69 8.33
N MET A 71 3.56 -4.09 9.47
CA MET A 71 2.35 -4.89 9.52
C MET A 71 1.18 -4.10 8.91
N ASP A 72 0.51 -4.70 7.93
CA ASP A 72 -0.71 -4.13 7.35
C ASP A 72 -1.92 -4.62 8.16
N ASP A 73 -1.98 -4.15 9.40
CA ASP A 73 -2.92 -4.56 10.44
C ASP A 73 -4.17 -3.67 10.46
N THR A 74 -4.82 -3.52 9.31
CA THR A 74 -5.98 -2.63 9.16
C THR A 74 -7.32 -3.33 9.32
N ASN A 75 -7.34 -4.66 9.52
CA ASN A 75 -8.53 -5.47 9.70
C ASN A 75 -8.52 -6.27 11.01
N PRO A 76 -8.90 -5.66 12.15
CA PRO A 76 -8.78 -6.26 13.48
C PRO A 76 -9.60 -7.56 13.68
N THR A 77 -10.49 -7.90 12.74
CA THR A 77 -11.29 -9.14 12.83
C THR A 77 -10.58 -10.38 12.31
N LYS A 78 -9.42 -10.22 11.64
CA LYS A 78 -8.67 -11.30 11.00
C LYS A 78 -7.24 -11.41 11.47
N GLU A 79 -6.78 -10.48 12.27
CA GLU A 79 -5.39 -10.32 12.66
C GLU A 79 -5.17 -10.85 14.06
N ASP A 80 -4.04 -11.55 14.26
CA ASP A 80 -3.65 -12.12 15.54
C ASP A 80 -2.16 -11.82 15.82
N THR A 81 -1.85 -11.55 17.08
CA THR A 81 -0.48 -11.34 17.57
C THR A 81 0.40 -12.55 17.32
N GLU A 82 -0.14 -13.76 17.30
CA GLU A 82 0.58 -14.99 16.94
C GLU A 82 1.21 -14.88 15.56
N TYR A 83 0.47 -14.34 14.57
CA TYR A 83 1.00 -14.17 13.22
C TYR A 83 2.05 -13.06 13.14
N VAL A 84 1.89 -11.99 13.91
CA VAL A 84 2.90 -10.93 14.00
C VAL A 84 4.23 -11.49 14.50
N ASP A 85 4.20 -12.30 15.55
CA ASP A 85 5.41 -12.92 16.12
C ASP A 85 6.03 -13.95 15.17
N ALA A 86 5.20 -14.78 14.54
CA ALA A 86 5.63 -15.77 13.56
C ALA A 86 6.29 -15.12 12.32
N ILE A 87 5.69 -14.06 11.79
CA ILE A 87 6.23 -13.29 10.66
C ILE A 87 7.63 -12.76 10.99
N GLN A 88 7.80 -12.14 12.16
CA GLN A 88 9.09 -11.63 12.59
C GLN A 88 10.13 -12.75 12.73
N ALA A 89 9.74 -13.87 13.35
CA ALA A 89 10.62 -15.03 13.50
C ALA A 89 11.07 -15.62 12.15
N ASP A 90 10.14 -15.73 11.19
CA ASP A 90 10.43 -16.26 9.85
C ASP A 90 11.36 -15.33 9.06
N ILE A 91 11.18 -14.01 9.17
CA ILE A 91 12.06 -13.03 8.51
C ILE A 91 13.49 -13.14 9.06
N HIS A 92 13.65 -13.22 10.37
CA HIS A 92 14.96 -13.42 10.99
C HIS A 92 15.57 -14.78 10.63
N TRP A 93 14.76 -15.84 10.59
CA TRP A 93 15.21 -17.17 10.17
C TRP A 93 15.75 -17.18 8.72
N LEU A 94 15.15 -16.36 7.84
CA LEU A 94 15.62 -16.15 6.46
C LEU A 94 16.88 -15.28 6.38
N GLY A 95 17.35 -14.72 7.50
CA GLY A 95 18.58 -13.92 7.58
C GLY A 95 18.39 -12.42 7.38
N PHE A 96 17.15 -11.92 7.33
CA PHE A 96 16.85 -10.51 7.18
C PHE A 96 16.58 -9.82 8.52
N ASP A 97 16.87 -8.52 8.60
CA ASP A 97 16.66 -7.69 9.78
C ASP A 97 16.19 -6.28 9.35
N TRP A 98 15.22 -5.76 10.07
CA TRP A 98 14.66 -4.42 9.87
C TRP A 98 15.22 -3.38 10.86
N GLY A 99 15.97 -3.81 11.90
CA GLY A 99 16.48 -2.97 12.99
C GLY A 99 15.34 -2.34 13.79
N ASP A 100 15.34 -1.02 13.88
CA ASP A 100 14.31 -0.22 14.56
C ASP A 100 13.13 0.19 13.66
N ARG A 101 13.06 -0.32 12.44
CA ARG A 101 12.06 0.07 11.41
C ARG A 101 10.89 -0.90 11.36
N PHE A 102 10.31 -1.19 12.52
CA PHE A 102 9.08 -1.96 12.68
C PHE A 102 7.91 -1.01 12.91
N PHE A 103 6.83 -1.16 12.14
CA PHE A 103 5.67 -0.27 12.17
C PHE A 103 4.37 -1.06 12.04
N TYR A 104 3.30 -0.51 12.57
CA TYR A 104 1.94 -0.96 12.33
C TYR A 104 1.19 0.04 11.45
N GLY A 105 0.37 -0.45 10.52
CA GLY A 105 -0.52 0.40 9.72
C GLY A 105 -1.54 1.11 10.60
N SER A 106 -2.04 0.43 11.63
CA SER A 106 -3.01 0.97 12.60
C SER A 106 -2.51 2.17 13.39
N ASP A 107 -1.18 2.33 13.58
CA ASP A 107 -0.60 3.48 14.28
C ASP A 107 -0.90 4.82 13.54
N TYR A 108 -1.28 4.76 12.27
CA TYR A 108 -1.52 5.93 11.43
C TYR A 108 -3.01 6.29 11.25
N PHE A 109 -3.95 5.58 11.86
CA PHE A 109 -5.39 5.81 11.66
C PHE A 109 -5.84 7.24 11.95
N ASP A 110 -5.26 7.91 12.95
CA ASP A 110 -5.59 9.31 13.24
C ASP A 110 -5.06 10.25 12.15
N GLU A 111 -3.90 9.96 11.60
CA GLU A 111 -3.33 10.71 10.48
C GLU A 111 -4.13 10.45 9.20
N ASP A 112 -4.47 9.19 8.93
CA ASP A 112 -5.28 8.81 7.77
C ASP A 112 -6.64 9.53 7.79
N TYR A 113 -7.28 9.61 8.98
CA TYR A 113 -8.51 10.38 9.13
C TYR A 113 -8.30 11.86 8.81
N ARG A 114 -7.24 12.48 9.31
CA ARG A 114 -6.93 13.89 9.04
C ARG A 114 -6.69 14.15 7.56
N GLN A 115 -5.95 13.26 6.89
CA GLN A 115 -5.69 13.34 5.46
C GLN A 115 -6.97 13.12 4.65
N ALA A 116 -7.81 12.16 5.04
CA ALA A 116 -9.11 11.93 4.41
C ALA A 116 -10.03 13.16 4.49
N VAL A 117 -10.11 13.82 5.65
CA VAL A 117 -10.81 15.11 5.79
C VAL A 117 -10.22 16.17 4.86
N GLY A 118 -8.89 16.20 4.73
CA GLY A 118 -8.19 17.09 3.78
C GLY A 118 -8.60 16.83 2.33
N LEU A 119 -8.72 15.57 1.93
CA LEU A 119 -9.17 15.17 0.58
C LEU A 119 -10.63 15.56 0.33
N ILE A 120 -11.52 15.36 1.31
CA ILE A 120 -12.93 15.79 1.18
C ILE A 120 -13.00 17.32 0.99
N LYS A 121 -12.28 18.11 1.81
CA LYS A 121 -12.23 19.57 1.69
C LYS A 121 -11.74 20.06 0.33
N LYS A 122 -10.85 19.30 -0.30
CA LYS A 122 -10.35 19.59 -1.67
C LYS A 122 -11.30 19.10 -2.77
N GLY A 123 -12.41 18.44 -2.44
CA GLY A 123 -13.32 17.83 -3.40
C GLY A 123 -12.74 16.59 -4.10
N LEU A 124 -11.72 15.97 -3.52
CA LEU A 124 -11.02 14.78 -4.04
C LEU A 124 -11.50 13.46 -3.40
N ALA A 125 -12.41 13.54 -2.46
CA ALA A 125 -13.08 12.39 -1.86
C ALA A 125 -14.53 12.73 -1.52
N TYR A 126 -15.39 11.72 -1.42
CA TYR A 126 -16.80 11.86 -1.10
C TYR A 126 -17.30 10.64 -0.32
N VAL A 127 -18.35 10.81 0.49
CA VAL A 127 -19.02 9.71 1.19
C VAL A 127 -20.09 9.10 0.29
N CYS A 128 -20.00 7.78 0.09
CA CYS A 128 -20.89 6.99 -0.76
C CYS A 128 -21.79 6.09 0.10
N GLU A 129 -23.05 5.96 -0.31
CA GLU A 129 -24.05 5.11 0.37
C GLU A 129 -24.38 3.83 -0.39
N LEU A 130 -23.69 3.52 -1.48
CA LEU A 130 -23.92 2.29 -2.23
C LEU A 130 -23.58 1.08 -1.38
N THR A 131 -24.53 0.15 -1.27
CA THR A 131 -24.25 -1.16 -0.70
C THR A 131 -23.29 -1.96 -1.58
N PRO A 132 -22.63 -3.02 -1.08
CA PRO A 132 -21.77 -3.87 -1.89
C PRO A 132 -22.46 -4.45 -3.13
N GLU A 133 -23.78 -4.76 -3.04
CA GLU A 133 -24.59 -5.26 -4.16
C GLU A 133 -24.81 -4.17 -5.19
N GLN A 134 -25.28 -3.00 -4.76
CA GLN A 134 -25.48 -1.84 -5.64
C GLN A 134 -24.16 -1.43 -6.29
N PHE A 135 -23.04 -1.49 -5.55
CA PHE A 135 -21.74 -1.17 -6.11
C PHE A 135 -21.36 -2.07 -7.29
N LYS A 136 -21.75 -3.35 -7.28
CA LYS A 136 -21.50 -4.27 -8.41
C LYS A 136 -22.23 -3.81 -9.67
N GLU A 137 -23.44 -3.25 -9.54
CA GLU A 137 -24.23 -2.70 -10.66
C GLU A 137 -23.59 -1.42 -11.20
N TYR A 138 -23.08 -0.55 -10.33
CA TYR A 138 -22.45 0.72 -10.70
C TYR A 138 -20.97 0.61 -11.05
N ARG A 139 -20.36 -0.57 -10.89
CA ARG A 139 -18.92 -0.75 -11.06
C ARG A 139 -18.41 -0.42 -12.47
N GLY A 140 -19.28 -0.54 -13.47
CA GLY A 140 -18.89 -0.39 -14.87
C GLY A 140 -18.03 -1.55 -15.38
N ASP A 141 -17.56 -1.41 -16.60
CA ASP A 141 -16.66 -2.33 -17.29
C ASP A 141 -15.58 -1.54 -18.05
N LEU A 142 -14.77 -2.22 -18.87
CA LEU A 142 -13.70 -1.58 -19.67
C LEU A 142 -14.22 -0.48 -20.62
N ASN A 143 -15.50 -0.48 -20.97
CA ASN A 143 -16.10 0.46 -21.91
C ASN A 143 -17.04 1.45 -21.23
N THR A 144 -17.51 1.14 -20.01
CA THR A 144 -18.52 1.91 -19.28
C THR A 144 -17.95 2.37 -17.94
N PRO A 145 -17.68 3.68 -17.75
CA PRO A 145 -17.15 4.19 -16.48
C PRO A 145 -18.08 3.90 -15.31
N ALA A 146 -17.48 3.57 -14.16
CA ALA A 146 -18.20 3.42 -12.90
C ALA A 146 -18.58 4.79 -12.34
N VAL A 147 -19.86 5.16 -12.38
CA VAL A 147 -20.34 6.44 -11.86
C VAL A 147 -21.23 6.20 -10.64
N SER A 148 -20.75 6.59 -9.45
CA SER A 148 -21.60 6.59 -8.26
C SER A 148 -22.55 7.81 -8.28
N PRO A 149 -23.84 7.63 -7.95
CA PRO A 149 -24.77 8.76 -7.83
C PRO A 149 -24.39 9.75 -6.71
N TYR A 150 -23.52 9.33 -5.79
CA TYR A 150 -23.03 10.14 -4.67
C TYR A 150 -21.71 10.86 -4.96
N ARG A 151 -21.15 10.68 -6.17
CA ARG A 151 -19.83 11.24 -6.53
C ARG A 151 -19.75 12.75 -6.37
N ASP A 152 -20.85 13.44 -6.64
CA ASP A 152 -20.94 14.90 -6.57
C ASP A 152 -21.67 15.40 -5.31
N ARG A 153 -21.70 14.57 -4.24
CA ARG A 153 -22.22 14.99 -2.93
C ARG A 153 -21.50 16.25 -2.46
N PRO A 154 -22.24 17.24 -1.90
CA PRO A 154 -21.64 18.44 -1.34
C PRO A 154 -20.53 18.15 -0.32
N ILE A 155 -19.47 18.96 -0.33
CA ILE A 155 -18.32 18.80 0.56
C ILE A 155 -18.78 18.80 2.02
N GLU A 156 -19.63 19.74 2.42
CA GLU A 156 -20.12 19.87 3.80
C GLU A 156 -20.92 18.64 4.27
N GLU A 157 -21.73 18.06 3.37
CA GLU A 157 -22.46 16.83 3.68
C GLU A 157 -21.53 15.64 3.84
N SER A 158 -20.50 15.53 2.97
CA SER A 158 -19.50 14.49 3.07
C SER A 158 -18.66 14.63 4.35
N LEU A 159 -18.36 15.84 4.78
CA LEU A 159 -17.64 16.09 6.04
C LEU A 159 -18.47 15.71 7.25
N ASP A 160 -19.76 16.08 7.29
CA ASP A 160 -20.69 15.72 8.37
C ASP A 160 -20.82 14.20 8.49
N LEU A 161 -21.13 13.54 7.38
CA LEU A 161 -21.28 12.09 7.34
C LEU A 161 -19.97 11.38 7.77
N PHE A 162 -18.82 11.84 7.29
CA PHE A 162 -17.53 11.22 7.63
C PHE A 162 -17.19 11.39 9.13
N ALA A 163 -17.51 12.54 9.73
CA ALA A 163 -17.35 12.75 11.16
C ALA A 163 -18.27 11.81 11.99
N ARG A 164 -19.51 11.63 11.55
CA ARG A 164 -20.48 10.73 12.19
C ARG A 164 -20.13 9.26 12.00
N MET A 165 -19.54 8.88 10.84
CA MET A 165 -18.95 7.55 10.64
C MET A 165 -17.88 7.26 11.69
N ARG A 166 -16.96 8.21 11.92
CA ARG A 166 -15.93 8.07 12.98
C ARG A 166 -16.52 7.97 14.38
N ALA A 167 -17.62 8.66 14.63
CA ALA A 167 -18.33 8.61 15.91
C ALA A 167 -19.09 7.28 16.17
N GLY A 168 -19.14 6.39 15.16
CA GLY A 168 -19.86 5.11 15.28
C GLY A 168 -21.37 5.24 15.24
N GLU A 169 -21.92 6.32 14.65
CA GLU A 169 -23.36 6.55 14.60
C GLU A 169 -24.09 5.62 13.60
N PHE A 170 -23.35 4.96 12.72
CA PHE A 170 -23.92 4.13 11.66
C PHE A 170 -23.51 2.67 11.79
N GLU A 171 -24.36 1.79 11.32
CA GLU A 171 -24.02 0.37 11.17
C GLU A 171 -22.89 0.16 10.15
N ASP A 172 -22.14 -0.92 10.32
CA ASP A 172 -21.07 -1.30 9.41
C ASP A 172 -21.57 -1.42 7.97
N ASN A 173 -20.75 -1.00 7.02
CA ASN A 173 -21.05 -1.00 5.57
C ASN A 173 -22.16 -0.03 5.14
N ARG A 174 -22.71 0.82 6.04
CA ARG A 174 -23.73 1.81 5.66
C ARG A 174 -23.16 2.90 4.75
N TYR A 175 -21.94 3.34 5.04
CA TYR A 175 -21.22 4.37 4.29
C TYR A 175 -19.80 3.95 3.99
N THR A 176 -19.25 4.47 2.88
CA THR A 176 -17.85 4.26 2.49
C THR A 176 -17.26 5.58 1.99
N LEU A 177 -16.08 5.95 2.47
CA LEU A 177 -15.33 7.06 1.87
C LEU A 177 -14.67 6.59 0.56
N ARG A 178 -14.83 7.34 -0.52
CA ARG A 178 -14.27 7.05 -1.83
C ARG A 178 -13.44 8.19 -2.37
N ALA A 179 -12.30 7.87 -2.98
CA ALA A 179 -11.52 8.83 -3.74
C ALA A 179 -12.24 9.20 -5.05
N LYS A 180 -12.16 10.48 -5.42
CA LYS A 180 -12.73 11.02 -6.67
C LYS A 180 -11.70 10.96 -7.79
N ILE A 181 -11.30 9.74 -8.14
CA ILE A 181 -10.33 9.45 -9.21
C ILE A 181 -10.95 9.69 -10.58
N ASP A 182 -10.16 10.07 -11.59
CA ASP A 182 -10.62 10.18 -12.96
C ASP A 182 -11.17 8.83 -13.44
N LEU A 183 -12.39 8.83 -13.97
CA LEU A 183 -13.08 7.62 -14.43
C LEU A 183 -12.49 7.06 -15.73
N ALA A 184 -11.66 7.83 -16.42
CA ALA A 184 -10.96 7.44 -17.63
C ALA A 184 -9.49 6.99 -17.39
N SER A 185 -9.06 6.96 -16.11
CA SER A 185 -7.69 6.60 -15.71
C SER A 185 -7.46 5.10 -15.73
#